data_95a760fc3c656b7430de1a6130a505c6
#
_entry.id   95a760fc3c656b7430de1a6130a505c6
#
_cell.length_a   1.000
_cell.length_b   1.000
_cell.length_c   1.000
_cell.angle_alpha   90.00
_cell.angle_beta   90.00
_cell.angle_gamma   90.00
#
_symmetry.space_group_name_H-M   'P 1'
#
loop_
_entity.id
_entity.type
_entity.pdbx_description
1 polymer ?
#
loop_
_entity_poly.entity_id
_entity_poly.type
_entity_poly.pdbx_seq_one_letter_code
_entity_poly.pdbx_strand_id
1 'polypeptide(L)'
;MAKNQTVKLDFTKREVTGTGVCRKIRSKNLIPVVLYGPDYKSGLAGTVAAKTIAPVANGGHRETTLIELTIDDGTTASALIRDVQRHPLTRQIRHIDLYQVLKGHKVKVEIPVRVANAEASKGVKEGGLLTHAARLILVEVQPSDIPEEIVVDAKDLEMGSEVFVKDLDVPEGVTVLTDPEILVLHISAIRSSDDETEEGEEESKEVEVVAKGKAAKEEE
;
A
#
# COMPACT_ATOMS: atom_id res chain seq x y z
N MET A 1 -6.94 -9.73 -20.33
CA MET A 1 -5.77 -8.83 -20.38
C MET A 1 -6.29 -7.42 -20.14
N ALA A 2 -6.14 -6.90 -18.94
CA ALA A 2 -6.48 -5.52 -18.62
C ALA A 2 -5.47 -4.61 -19.37
N LYS A 3 -5.96 -3.69 -20.18
CA LYS A 3 -5.10 -2.69 -20.85
C LYS A 3 -4.67 -1.68 -19.81
N ASN A 4 -3.36 -1.56 -19.58
CA ASN A 4 -2.80 -0.49 -18.75
C ASN A 4 -3.40 0.85 -19.21
N GLN A 5 -4.17 1.48 -18.32
CA GLN A 5 -4.72 2.80 -18.58
C GLN A 5 -3.58 3.80 -18.52
N THR A 6 -3.15 4.28 -19.69
CA THR A 6 -2.16 5.36 -19.77
C THR A 6 -2.86 6.70 -19.57
N VAL A 7 -2.47 7.43 -18.54
CA VAL A 7 -3.02 8.75 -18.23
C VAL A 7 -2.06 9.82 -18.74
N LYS A 8 -2.56 10.79 -19.53
CA LYS A 8 -1.77 11.91 -20.04
C LYS A 8 -1.83 13.09 -19.10
N LEU A 9 -0.67 13.67 -18.76
CA LEU A 9 -0.54 14.80 -17.87
C LEU A 9 0.40 15.86 -18.45
N ASP A 10 0.01 17.11 -18.33
CA ASP A 10 0.87 18.24 -18.66
C ASP A 10 1.78 18.56 -17.47
N PHE A 11 3.08 18.58 -17.70
CA PHE A 11 4.10 18.85 -16.71
C PHE A 11 4.78 20.20 -17.01
N THR A 12 4.54 21.18 -16.15
CA THR A 12 5.16 22.50 -16.25
C THR A 12 6.40 22.56 -15.37
N LYS A 13 7.56 22.84 -15.98
CA LYS A 13 8.82 22.99 -15.25
C LYS A 13 8.77 24.18 -14.30
N ARG A 14 9.46 24.08 -13.18
CA ARG A 14 9.65 25.18 -12.24
C ARG A 14 11.11 25.32 -11.84
N GLU A 15 11.63 26.54 -11.85
CA GLU A 15 12.97 26.86 -11.40
C GLU A 15 12.98 27.23 -9.91
N VAL A 16 11.92 27.90 -9.46
CA VAL A 16 11.83 28.39 -8.09
C VAL A 16 11.31 27.28 -7.16
N THR A 17 12.06 27.01 -6.12
CA THR A 17 11.75 26.00 -5.09
C THR A 17 11.49 26.68 -3.74
N GLY A 18 11.06 25.89 -2.75
CA GLY A 18 10.85 26.35 -1.39
C GLY A 18 9.40 26.32 -0.93
N THR A 19 9.22 26.39 0.40
CA THR A 19 7.92 26.18 1.06
C THR A 19 6.88 27.24 0.69
N GLY A 20 7.27 28.52 0.61
CA GLY A 20 6.36 29.61 0.28
C GLY A 20 5.82 29.52 -1.14
N VAL A 21 6.69 29.12 -2.10
CA VAL A 21 6.31 28.92 -3.51
C VAL A 21 5.36 27.75 -3.63
N CYS A 22 5.68 26.60 -3.01
CA CYS A 22 4.82 25.41 -3.03
C CYS A 22 3.43 25.69 -2.40
N ARG A 23 3.34 26.54 -1.39
CA ARG A 23 2.05 26.97 -0.82
C ARG A 23 1.22 27.77 -1.85
N LYS A 24 1.84 28.71 -2.57
CA LYS A 24 1.17 29.47 -3.64
C LYS A 24 0.75 28.60 -4.83
N ILE A 25 1.54 27.57 -5.16
CA ILE A 25 1.20 26.61 -6.22
C ILE A 25 -0.07 25.84 -5.83
N ARG A 26 -0.12 25.31 -4.61
CA ARG A 26 -1.29 24.56 -4.14
C ARG A 26 -2.55 25.42 -4.03
N SER A 27 -2.45 26.70 -3.69
CA SER A 27 -3.61 27.62 -3.67
C SER A 27 -4.20 27.87 -5.06
N LYS A 28 -3.44 27.57 -6.14
CA LYS A 28 -3.89 27.63 -7.53
C LYS A 28 -4.38 26.28 -8.07
N ASN A 29 -4.65 25.30 -7.20
CA ASN A 29 -5.02 23.92 -7.57
C ASN A 29 -3.98 23.19 -8.43
N LEU A 30 -2.71 23.54 -8.26
CA LEU A 30 -1.58 22.83 -8.84
C LEU A 30 -0.86 22.03 -7.75
N ILE A 31 -0.33 20.87 -8.12
CA ILE A 31 0.44 20.03 -7.20
C ILE A 31 1.92 20.10 -7.61
N PRO A 32 2.82 20.44 -6.68
CA PRO A 32 4.24 20.33 -6.94
C PRO A 32 4.63 18.87 -7.09
N VAL A 33 5.40 18.56 -8.13
CA VAL A 33 5.88 17.23 -8.47
C VAL A 33 7.38 17.26 -8.75
N VAL A 34 8.03 16.12 -8.63
CA VAL A 34 9.42 15.91 -9.05
C VAL A 34 9.47 14.69 -9.95
N LEU A 35 10.05 14.82 -11.12
CA LEU A 35 10.34 13.73 -12.04
C LEU A 35 11.84 13.40 -11.93
N TYR A 36 12.16 12.16 -11.62
CA TYR A 36 13.52 11.64 -11.58
C TYR A 36 13.59 10.26 -12.23
N GLY A 37 14.78 9.86 -12.62
CA GLY A 37 14.99 8.59 -13.31
C GLY A 37 16.27 8.56 -14.11
N PRO A 38 16.42 7.62 -15.02
CA PRO A 38 17.65 7.41 -15.77
C PRO A 38 18.11 8.66 -16.55
N ASP A 39 17.18 9.37 -17.21
CA ASP A 39 17.48 10.60 -17.97
C ASP A 39 17.49 11.85 -17.09
N TYR A 40 16.79 11.82 -15.94
CA TYR A 40 16.62 12.97 -15.03
C TYR A 40 17.31 12.71 -13.68
N LYS A 41 18.61 12.42 -13.67
CA LYS A 41 19.39 12.07 -12.45
C LYS A 41 19.36 13.16 -11.37
N SER A 42 19.32 14.43 -11.75
CA SER A 42 19.26 15.57 -10.82
C SER A 42 17.86 15.88 -10.31
N GLY A 43 16.84 15.19 -10.83
CA GLY A 43 15.44 15.49 -10.57
C GLY A 43 14.95 16.77 -11.25
N LEU A 44 13.85 16.68 -11.99
CA LEU A 44 13.20 17.79 -12.65
C LEU A 44 12.01 18.24 -11.81
N ALA A 45 12.08 19.43 -11.21
CA ALA A 45 10.98 19.96 -10.43
C ALA A 45 9.93 20.59 -11.36
N GLY A 46 8.66 20.32 -11.09
CA GLY A 46 7.55 20.83 -11.89
C GLY A 46 6.25 20.93 -11.11
N THR A 47 5.20 21.23 -11.85
CA THR A 47 3.82 21.28 -11.35
C THR A 47 2.89 20.58 -12.33
N VAL A 48 1.84 19.95 -11.78
CA VAL A 48 0.78 19.28 -12.52
C VAL A 48 -0.57 19.74 -11.98
N ALA A 49 -1.60 19.78 -12.82
CA ALA A 49 -2.94 20.14 -12.40
C ALA A 49 -3.50 19.10 -11.42
N ALA A 50 -3.97 19.56 -10.25
CA ALA A 50 -4.52 18.68 -9.21
C ALA A 50 -5.72 17.88 -9.73
N LYS A 51 -6.58 18.48 -10.55
CA LYS A 51 -7.77 17.85 -11.11
C LYS A 51 -7.46 16.61 -11.94
N THR A 52 -6.35 16.59 -12.66
CA THR A 52 -5.98 15.51 -13.57
C THR A 52 -5.25 14.38 -12.85
N ILE A 53 -4.35 14.71 -11.90
CA ILE A 53 -3.53 13.71 -11.23
C ILE A 53 -4.20 13.13 -9.97
N ALA A 54 -5.13 13.85 -9.33
CA ALA A 54 -5.76 13.40 -8.09
C ALA A 54 -6.54 12.07 -8.24
N PRO A 55 -7.29 11.79 -9.31
CA PRO A 55 -7.94 10.51 -9.50
C PRO A 55 -6.95 9.34 -9.50
N VAL A 56 -5.82 9.49 -10.19
CA VAL A 56 -4.77 8.47 -10.26
C VAL A 56 -4.09 8.30 -8.91
N ALA A 57 -3.66 9.40 -8.29
CA ALA A 57 -2.96 9.40 -7.00
C ALA A 57 -3.83 8.88 -5.85
N ASN A 58 -5.16 8.99 -5.94
CA ASN A 58 -6.11 8.46 -4.95
C ASN A 58 -6.55 7.03 -5.24
N GLY A 59 -6.29 6.52 -6.43
CA GLY A 59 -6.61 5.15 -6.81
C GLY A 59 -5.78 4.11 -6.07
N GLY A 60 -6.31 2.89 -5.96
CA GLY A 60 -5.58 1.73 -5.40
C GLY A 60 -4.40 1.29 -6.27
N HIS A 61 -4.47 1.60 -7.57
CA HIS A 61 -3.49 1.21 -8.59
C HIS A 61 -2.52 2.35 -8.96
N ARG A 62 -2.26 3.28 -8.03
CA ARG A 62 -1.44 4.47 -8.28
C ARG A 62 -0.01 4.16 -8.73
N GLU A 63 0.58 3.08 -8.19
CA GLU A 63 1.96 2.68 -8.45
C GLU A 63 2.12 1.83 -9.72
N THR A 64 1.01 1.21 -10.17
CA THR A 64 0.95 0.39 -11.38
C THR A 64 0.45 1.16 -12.60
N THR A 65 -0.14 2.35 -12.41
CA THR A 65 -0.68 3.17 -13.50
C THR A 65 0.45 3.91 -14.23
N LEU A 66 0.59 3.66 -15.53
CA LEU A 66 1.56 4.35 -16.38
C LEU A 66 1.05 5.75 -16.74
N ILE A 67 1.87 6.75 -16.50
CA ILE A 67 1.58 8.16 -16.78
C ILE A 67 2.46 8.64 -17.92
N GLU A 68 1.86 9.21 -18.94
CA GLU A 68 2.55 9.91 -20.04
C GLU A 68 2.60 11.40 -19.71
N LEU A 69 3.79 11.91 -19.44
CA LEU A 69 4.02 13.32 -19.12
C LEU A 69 4.41 14.07 -20.38
N THR A 70 3.68 15.15 -20.68
CA THR A 70 4.06 16.12 -21.70
C THR A 70 4.75 17.29 -20.98
N ILE A 71 6.05 17.44 -21.21
CA ILE A 71 6.86 18.51 -20.61
C ILE A 71 6.77 19.76 -21.49
N ASP A 72 6.84 20.96 -20.89
CA ASP A 72 6.74 22.25 -21.60
C ASP A 72 7.68 22.37 -22.83
N ASP A 73 8.79 21.63 -22.83
CA ASP A 73 9.72 21.58 -23.97
C ASP A 73 9.21 20.73 -25.14
N GLY A 74 8.00 20.18 -25.06
CA GLY A 74 7.44 19.27 -26.07
C GLY A 74 7.94 17.84 -25.98
N THR A 75 8.80 17.51 -25.00
CA THR A 75 9.25 16.15 -24.77
C THR A 75 8.20 15.36 -24.01
N THR A 76 8.04 14.09 -24.38
CA THR A 76 7.17 13.15 -23.66
C THR A 76 8.00 12.18 -22.85
N ALA A 77 7.60 11.94 -21.60
CA ALA A 77 8.25 10.96 -20.72
C ALA A 77 7.20 10.04 -20.09
N SER A 78 7.49 8.74 -20.06
CA SER A 78 6.65 7.80 -19.31
C SER A 78 7.12 7.73 -17.87
N ALA A 79 6.21 7.80 -16.92
CA ALA A 79 6.53 7.77 -15.48
C ALA A 79 5.51 6.96 -14.70
N LEU A 80 5.93 6.50 -13.51
CA LEU A 80 5.08 5.90 -12.49
C LEU A 80 5.06 6.78 -11.25
N ILE A 81 3.98 6.75 -10.49
CA ILE A 81 3.92 7.40 -9.18
C ILE A 81 4.72 6.54 -8.20
N ARG A 82 5.76 7.12 -7.60
CA ARG A 82 6.58 6.43 -6.59
C ARG A 82 6.12 6.73 -5.17
N ASP A 83 5.78 7.99 -4.89
CA ASP A 83 5.27 8.40 -3.59
C ASP A 83 4.24 9.52 -3.72
N VAL A 84 3.29 9.55 -2.77
CA VAL A 84 2.24 10.57 -2.69
C VAL A 84 2.17 11.11 -1.27
N GLN A 85 2.73 12.28 -1.06
CA GLN A 85 2.66 12.97 0.22
C GLN A 85 1.32 13.65 0.41
N ARG A 86 0.65 13.35 1.53
CA ARG A 86 -0.67 13.88 1.86
C ARG A 86 -0.63 14.69 3.16
N HIS A 87 -1.53 15.63 3.26
CA HIS A 87 -1.75 16.33 4.53
C HIS A 87 -2.46 15.38 5.52
N PRO A 88 -1.96 15.21 6.75
CA PRO A 88 -2.50 14.20 7.68
C PRO A 88 -3.98 14.41 8.04
N LEU A 89 -4.41 15.65 8.21
CA LEU A 89 -5.80 15.97 8.57
C LEU A 89 -6.72 16.09 7.36
N THR A 90 -6.32 16.90 6.35
CA THR A 90 -7.20 17.21 5.20
C THR A 90 -7.12 16.19 4.08
N ARG A 91 -6.16 15.24 4.14
CA ARG A 91 -5.89 14.24 3.10
C ARG A 91 -5.53 14.83 1.72
N GLN A 92 -5.42 16.15 1.60
CA GLN A 92 -5.02 16.80 0.35
C GLN A 92 -3.60 16.41 -0.06
N ILE A 93 -3.40 16.18 -1.35
CA ILE A 93 -2.10 15.84 -1.91
C ILE A 93 -1.18 17.05 -1.81
N ARG A 94 0.00 16.88 -1.20
CA ARG A 94 1.00 17.94 -1.02
C ARG A 94 2.15 17.85 -2.01
N HIS A 95 2.55 16.65 -2.38
CA HIS A 95 3.63 16.37 -3.30
C HIS A 95 3.43 15.01 -3.96
N ILE A 96 3.94 14.83 -5.16
CA ILE A 96 3.97 13.54 -5.84
C ILE A 96 5.37 13.38 -6.44
N ASP A 97 5.92 12.19 -6.20
CA ASP A 97 7.19 11.76 -6.76
C ASP A 97 6.91 10.87 -7.96
N LEU A 98 7.48 11.27 -9.11
CA LEU A 98 7.32 10.56 -10.37
C LEU A 98 8.66 9.94 -10.77
N TYR A 99 8.66 8.65 -11.02
CA TYR A 99 9.83 7.93 -11.49
C TYR A 99 9.71 7.65 -12.99
N GLN A 100 10.69 8.16 -13.77
CA GLN A 100 10.74 7.91 -15.20
C GLN A 100 11.02 6.42 -15.47
N VAL A 101 10.24 5.85 -16.37
CA VAL A 101 10.41 4.49 -16.86
C VAL A 101 10.80 4.49 -18.32
N LEU A 102 11.84 3.72 -18.64
CA LEU A 102 12.32 3.51 -19.99
C LEU A 102 11.90 2.13 -20.49
N LYS A 103 11.51 2.04 -21.75
CA LYS A 103 11.19 0.76 -22.38
C LYS A 103 12.42 -0.15 -22.34
N GLY A 104 12.22 -1.42 -21.96
CA GLY A 104 13.30 -2.41 -21.91
C GLY A 104 14.10 -2.43 -20.58
N HIS A 105 13.86 -1.50 -19.66
CA HIS A 105 14.44 -1.55 -18.31
C HIS A 105 13.41 -2.07 -17.32
N LYS A 106 13.78 -3.07 -16.53
CA LYS A 106 12.94 -3.58 -15.45
C LYS A 106 12.83 -2.52 -14.34
N VAL A 107 11.65 -2.41 -13.77
CA VAL A 107 11.36 -1.49 -12.66
C VAL A 107 10.81 -2.28 -11.48
N LYS A 108 11.14 -1.81 -10.27
CA LYS A 108 10.61 -2.35 -9.03
C LYS A 108 9.36 -1.58 -8.66
N VAL A 109 8.22 -2.26 -8.60
CA VAL A 109 6.89 -1.67 -8.33
C VAL A 109 6.21 -2.45 -7.23
N GLU A 110 5.42 -1.77 -6.42
CA GLU A 110 4.52 -2.41 -5.47
C GLU A 110 3.16 -2.64 -6.14
N ILE A 111 2.75 -3.91 -6.23
CA ILE A 111 1.47 -4.29 -6.84
C ILE A 111 0.48 -4.59 -5.73
N PRO A 112 -0.73 -4.01 -5.77
CA PRO A 112 -1.77 -4.33 -4.81
C PRO A 112 -2.31 -5.73 -5.02
N VAL A 113 -2.52 -6.43 -3.90
CA VAL A 113 -3.22 -7.71 -3.87
C VAL A 113 -4.69 -7.46 -3.59
N ARG A 114 -5.56 -8.01 -4.42
CA ARG A 114 -7.01 -7.97 -4.25
C ARG A 114 -7.55 -9.34 -3.93
N VAL A 115 -8.39 -9.39 -2.92
CA VAL A 115 -9.13 -10.60 -2.56
C VAL A 115 -10.44 -10.63 -3.31
N ALA A 116 -10.65 -11.66 -4.12
CA ALA A 116 -11.91 -11.94 -4.75
C ALA A 116 -12.71 -12.93 -3.91
N ASN A 117 -14.05 -12.85 -4.01
CA ASN A 117 -14.98 -13.80 -3.37
C ASN A 117 -14.82 -13.97 -1.85
N ALA A 118 -14.35 -12.94 -1.13
CA ALA A 118 -14.13 -12.98 0.32
C ALA A 118 -15.38 -13.43 1.09
N GLU A 119 -16.56 -12.89 0.75
CA GLU A 119 -17.85 -13.25 1.38
C GLU A 119 -18.33 -14.67 1.02
N ALA A 120 -17.85 -15.21 -0.10
CA ALA A 120 -18.20 -16.56 -0.56
C ALA A 120 -17.31 -17.64 0.05
N SER A 121 -16.23 -17.28 0.75
CA SER A 121 -15.31 -18.18 1.44
C SER A 121 -16.05 -19.10 2.43
N LYS A 122 -15.65 -20.36 2.47
CA LYS A 122 -16.18 -21.36 3.43
C LYS A 122 -15.88 -20.93 4.86
N GLY A 123 -14.64 -20.56 5.15
CA GLY A 123 -14.23 -20.16 6.49
C GLY A 123 -14.91 -18.89 7.00
N VAL A 124 -15.21 -17.92 6.12
CA VAL A 124 -15.98 -16.72 6.51
C VAL A 124 -17.45 -17.05 6.77
N LYS A 125 -18.05 -17.98 6.01
CA LYS A 125 -19.42 -18.47 6.26
C LYS A 125 -19.54 -19.24 7.56
N GLU A 126 -18.49 -19.88 8.01
CA GLU A 126 -18.41 -20.59 9.29
C GLU A 126 -18.15 -19.64 10.48
N GLY A 127 -18.10 -18.31 10.23
CA GLY A 127 -17.87 -17.31 11.26
C GLY A 127 -16.41 -16.91 11.43
N GLY A 128 -15.52 -17.28 10.52
CA GLY A 128 -14.13 -16.85 10.52
C GLY A 128 -13.93 -15.39 10.06
N LEU A 129 -12.91 -14.73 10.60
CA LEU A 129 -12.46 -13.41 10.19
C LEU A 129 -11.34 -13.54 9.15
N LEU A 130 -11.60 -13.07 7.92
CA LEU A 130 -10.57 -12.97 6.89
C LEU A 130 -9.71 -11.72 7.15
N THR A 131 -8.43 -11.93 7.41
CA THR A 131 -7.45 -10.88 7.62
C THR A 131 -6.53 -10.79 6.42
N HIS A 132 -6.41 -9.59 5.84
CA HIS A 132 -5.50 -9.27 4.76
C HIS A 132 -4.23 -8.65 5.35
N ALA A 133 -3.19 -9.46 5.55
CA ALA A 133 -1.95 -9.06 6.20
C ALA A 133 -1.05 -8.26 5.27
N ALA A 134 -0.68 -8.80 4.10
CA ALA A 134 0.14 -8.11 3.11
C ALA A 134 -0.71 -7.65 1.92
N ARG A 135 -0.90 -6.35 1.80
CA ARG A 135 -1.72 -5.73 0.74
C ARG A 135 -0.94 -5.32 -0.49
N LEU A 136 0.36 -5.19 -0.38
CA LEU A 136 1.28 -4.78 -1.44
C LEU A 136 2.41 -5.78 -1.54
N ILE A 137 2.80 -6.12 -2.75
CA ILE A 137 3.90 -7.04 -3.05
C ILE A 137 4.88 -6.34 -3.97
N LEU A 138 6.16 -6.31 -3.56
CA LEU A 138 7.22 -5.74 -4.36
C LEU A 138 7.63 -6.73 -5.45
N VAL A 139 7.56 -6.27 -6.69
CA VAL A 139 7.93 -7.06 -7.86
C VAL A 139 8.87 -6.30 -8.78
N GLU A 140 9.61 -7.02 -9.59
CA GLU A 140 10.42 -6.50 -10.67
C GLU A 140 9.80 -6.93 -12.00
N VAL A 141 9.44 -5.95 -12.84
CA VAL A 141 8.67 -6.17 -14.06
C VAL A 141 9.05 -5.15 -15.13
N GLN A 142 8.80 -5.46 -16.41
CA GLN A 142 8.93 -4.49 -17.49
C GLN A 142 7.73 -3.52 -17.48
N PRO A 143 7.92 -2.23 -17.83
CA PRO A 143 6.84 -1.24 -17.81
C PRO A 143 5.62 -1.59 -18.67
N SER A 144 5.83 -2.41 -19.71
CA SER A 144 4.75 -2.88 -20.61
C SER A 144 3.89 -3.98 -20.00
N ASP A 145 4.41 -4.72 -19.03
CA ASP A 145 3.82 -5.94 -18.50
C ASP A 145 3.39 -5.80 -17.03
N ILE A 146 3.34 -4.55 -16.52
CA ILE A 146 2.91 -4.27 -15.14
C ILE A 146 1.43 -4.64 -14.99
N PRO A 147 1.06 -5.63 -14.18
CA PRO A 147 -0.34 -5.92 -13.89
C PRO A 147 -0.94 -4.84 -13.00
N GLU A 148 -2.21 -4.54 -13.16
CA GLU A 148 -2.91 -3.57 -12.31
C GLU A 148 -3.03 -4.06 -10.86
N GLU A 149 -3.38 -5.34 -10.70
CA GLU A 149 -3.56 -6.01 -9.41
C GLU A 149 -3.24 -7.50 -9.51
N ILE A 150 -2.91 -8.13 -8.40
CA ILE A 150 -2.83 -9.59 -8.25
C ILE A 150 -4.09 -10.03 -7.53
N VAL A 151 -4.90 -10.89 -8.17
CA VAL A 151 -6.17 -11.34 -7.62
C VAL A 151 -5.98 -12.68 -6.93
N VAL A 152 -6.40 -12.78 -5.67
CA VAL A 152 -6.43 -14.03 -4.90
C VAL A 152 -7.88 -14.44 -4.69
N ASP A 153 -8.26 -15.64 -5.13
CA ASP A 153 -9.61 -16.17 -4.89
C ASP A 153 -9.69 -16.80 -3.49
N ALA A 154 -10.55 -16.23 -2.66
CA ALA A 154 -10.75 -16.71 -1.28
C ALA A 154 -11.87 -17.76 -1.17
N LYS A 155 -12.53 -18.16 -2.27
CA LYS A 155 -13.74 -19.00 -2.25
C LYS A 155 -13.55 -20.33 -1.53
N ASP A 156 -12.41 -20.99 -1.76
CA ASP A 156 -12.13 -22.33 -1.24
C ASP A 156 -11.35 -22.33 0.07
N LEU A 157 -11.06 -21.14 0.64
CA LEU A 157 -10.36 -21.02 1.91
C LEU A 157 -11.27 -21.43 3.07
N GLU A 158 -10.77 -22.33 3.91
CA GLU A 158 -11.42 -22.82 5.13
C GLU A 158 -10.92 -22.07 6.37
N MET A 159 -11.55 -22.30 7.53
CA MET A 159 -11.09 -21.73 8.80
C MET A 159 -9.68 -22.22 9.13
N GLY A 160 -8.76 -21.31 9.47
CA GLY A 160 -7.35 -21.61 9.71
C GLY A 160 -6.48 -21.67 8.44
N SER A 161 -7.04 -21.45 7.24
CA SER A 161 -6.25 -21.40 6.02
C SER A 161 -5.36 -20.16 5.97
N GLU A 162 -4.12 -20.36 5.51
CA GLU A 162 -3.11 -19.34 5.30
C GLU A 162 -2.67 -19.33 3.82
N VAL A 163 -2.53 -18.15 3.24
CA VAL A 163 -2.05 -17.96 1.87
C VAL A 163 -0.78 -17.12 1.94
N PHE A 164 0.31 -17.66 1.43
CA PHE A 164 1.61 -17.01 1.39
C PHE A 164 1.89 -16.39 0.00
N VAL A 165 2.91 -15.55 -0.09
CA VAL A 165 3.35 -14.94 -1.35
C VAL A 165 3.68 -15.98 -2.43
N LYS A 166 4.24 -17.13 -2.06
CA LYS A 166 4.55 -18.25 -2.97
C LYS A 166 3.33 -18.89 -3.64
N ASP A 167 2.15 -18.78 -3.00
CA ASP A 167 0.90 -19.42 -3.44
C ASP A 167 0.09 -18.50 -4.38
N LEU A 168 0.64 -17.32 -4.71
CA LEU A 168 -0.02 -16.34 -5.56
C LEU A 168 0.14 -16.70 -7.03
N ASP A 169 -0.94 -16.53 -7.78
CA ASP A 169 -0.92 -16.63 -9.24
C ASP A 169 -0.36 -15.35 -9.87
N VAL A 170 0.93 -15.40 -10.19
CA VAL A 170 1.66 -14.25 -10.73
C VAL A 170 1.76 -14.40 -12.25
N PRO A 171 1.38 -13.38 -13.04
CA PRO A 171 1.45 -13.44 -14.50
C PRO A 171 2.90 -13.58 -15.00
N GLU A 172 3.04 -14.15 -16.21
CA GLU A 172 4.34 -14.33 -16.85
C GLU A 172 5.09 -13.01 -17.04
N GLY A 173 6.39 -13.00 -16.77
CA GLY A 173 7.25 -11.79 -16.89
C GLY A 173 7.40 -10.97 -15.62
N VAL A 174 6.71 -11.29 -14.55
CA VAL A 174 6.81 -10.63 -13.24
C VAL A 174 7.70 -11.46 -12.31
N THR A 175 8.74 -10.82 -11.75
CA THR A 175 9.61 -11.45 -10.75
C THR A 175 9.28 -10.91 -9.37
N VAL A 176 8.82 -11.77 -8.46
CA VAL A 176 8.52 -11.37 -7.09
C VAL A 176 9.81 -11.19 -6.31
N LEU A 177 9.97 -10.04 -5.65
CA LEU A 177 11.12 -9.71 -4.79
C LEU A 177 10.78 -9.83 -3.30
N THR A 178 9.50 -9.83 -2.97
CA THR A 178 9.01 -10.03 -1.60
C THR A 178 9.32 -11.46 -1.16
N ASP A 179 9.64 -11.65 0.12
CA ASP A 179 9.90 -12.96 0.70
C ASP A 179 8.71 -13.90 0.48
N PRO A 180 8.93 -15.10 -0.10
CA PRO A 180 7.87 -16.07 -0.36
C PRO A 180 7.14 -16.59 0.88
N GLU A 181 7.75 -16.46 2.07
CA GLU A 181 7.17 -16.89 3.35
C GLU A 181 6.27 -15.82 4.01
N ILE A 182 6.14 -14.63 3.41
CA ILE A 182 5.25 -13.59 3.94
C ILE A 182 3.79 -14.02 3.76
N LEU A 183 3.04 -13.93 4.86
CA LEU A 183 1.61 -14.19 4.91
C LEU A 183 0.83 -13.06 4.21
N VAL A 184 -0.01 -13.43 3.25
CA VAL A 184 -0.85 -12.49 2.49
C VAL A 184 -2.26 -12.44 3.07
N LEU A 185 -2.86 -13.60 3.25
CA LEU A 185 -4.22 -13.76 3.76
C LEU A 185 -4.26 -14.87 4.79
N HIS A 186 -5.09 -14.71 5.83
CA HIS A 186 -5.45 -15.82 6.71
C HIS A 186 -6.88 -15.68 7.20
N ILE A 187 -7.51 -16.81 7.53
CA ILE A 187 -8.84 -16.86 8.13
C ILE A 187 -8.69 -17.37 9.57
N SER A 188 -8.97 -16.52 10.55
CA SER A 188 -8.93 -16.88 11.96
C SER A 188 -10.33 -17.04 12.54
N ALA A 189 -10.49 -17.92 13.53
CA ALA A 189 -11.71 -17.98 14.32
C ALA A 189 -11.86 -16.69 15.14
N ILE A 190 -13.06 -16.15 15.21
CA ILE A 190 -13.38 -15.07 16.14
C ILE A 190 -13.47 -15.71 17.53
N ARG A 191 -12.52 -15.40 18.42
CA ARG A 191 -12.69 -15.69 19.85
C ARG A 191 -13.78 -14.78 20.35
N SER A 192 -14.94 -15.33 20.71
CA SER A 192 -15.96 -14.58 21.45
C SER A 192 -15.36 -14.18 22.80
N SER A 193 -15.55 -12.93 23.19
CA SER A 193 -15.06 -12.37 24.45
C SER A 193 -15.68 -13.01 25.72
N ASP A 194 -16.44 -14.09 25.58
CA ASP A 194 -17.00 -14.84 26.69
C ASP A 194 -16.01 -15.84 27.31
N ASP A 195 -14.86 -16.12 26.61
CA ASP A 195 -13.86 -17.08 27.09
C ASP A 195 -12.75 -16.42 27.95
N GLU A 196 -12.66 -15.09 27.96
CA GLU A 196 -11.68 -14.35 28.78
C GLU A 196 -12.14 -14.17 30.25
N THR A 197 -13.41 -14.50 30.57
CA THR A 197 -13.92 -14.37 31.93
C THR A 197 -13.68 -15.62 32.80
N GLU A 198 -13.38 -16.77 32.23
CA GLU A 198 -13.11 -17.97 33.04
C GLU A 198 -11.62 -18.16 33.41
N GLU A 199 -10.66 -17.69 32.57
CA GLU A 199 -9.23 -17.74 32.94
C GLU A 199 -8.80 -16.62 33.89
N GLY A 200 -9.55 -15.49 33.95
CA GLY A 200 -9.27 -14.38 34.88
C GLY A 200 -9.72 -14.60 36.33
N GLU A 201 -10.60 -15.58 36.61
CA GLU A 201 -11.08 -15.85 37.98
C GLU A 201 -10.25 -16.91 38.71
N GLU A 202 -9.46 -17.74 38.03
CA GLU A 202 -8.57 -18.68 38.70
C GLU A 202 -7.25 -18.08 39.16
N GLU A 203 -6.68 -17.10 38.42
CA GLU A 203 -5.46 -16.41 38.87
C GLU A 203 -5.68 -15.38 40.00
N SER A 204 -6.89 -14.87 40.21
CA SER A 204 -7.15 -13.92 41.29
C SER A 204 -7.37 -14.60 42.67
N LYS A 205 -7.58 -15.92 42.73
CA LYS A 205 -7.75 -16.66 43.98
C LYS A 205 -6.44 -17.12 44.62
N GLU A 206 -5.34 -17.21 43.84
CA GLU A 206 -4.03 -17.61 44.42
C GLU A 206 -3.22 -16.46 45.00
N VAL A 207 -3.54 -15.19 44.68
CA VAL A 207 -2.76 -14.03 45.16
C VAL A 207 -3.22 -13.50 46.54
N GLU A 208 -4.44 -13.82 47.00
CA GLU A 208 -4.96 -13.32 48.30
C GLU A 208 -4.46 -14.09 49.52
N VAL A 209 -3.84 -15.24 49.35
CA VAL A 209 -3.42 -16.09 50.50
C VAL A 209 -1.99 -15.76 51.01
N VAL A 210 -1.17 -15.02 50.23
CA VAL A 210 0.24 -14.77 50.59
C VAL A 210 0.43 -13.40 51.29
N ALA A 211 -0.54 -12.46 51.22
CA ALA A 211 -0.41 -11.13 51.79
C ALA A 211 -0.76 -10.99 53.29
N LYS A 212 -1.30 -12.05 53.92
CA LYS A 212 -1.74 -11.97 55.36
C LYS A 212 -0.76 -12.58 56.36
N GLY A 213 0.43 -13.00 55.90
CA GLY A 213 1.43 -13.66 56.74
C GLY A 213 2.63 -12.79 57.18
N LYS A 214 2.72 -11.52 56.75
CA LYS A 214 3.95 -10.71 56.99
C LYS A 214 3.79 -9.39 57.79
N ALA A 215 2.62 -9.21 58.41
CA ALA A 215 2.37 -7.99 59.21
C ALA A 215 2.27 -8.23 60.73
N ALA A 216 2.95 -9.24 61.27
CA ALA A 216 2.95 -9.51 62.74
C ALA A 216 4.35 -9.90 63.22
N LYS A 217 5.40 -9.08 62.92
CA LYS A 217 6.72 -9.26 63.54
C LYS A 217 7.58 -7.98 63.35
N GLU A 218 7.11 -6.84 63.83
CA GLU A 218 7.96 -5.70 64.16
C GLU A 218 7.21 -4.79 65.12
N GLU A 219 7.16 -5.22 66.39
CA GLU A 219 7.01 -4.37 67.57
C GLU A 219 7.35 -5.25 68.80
N GLU A 220 8.64 -5.27 69.13
CA GLU A 220 9.20 -5.30 70.51
C GLU A 220 10.67 -4.86 70.43
#